data_3ec2525c67c78716a3a6f4b42ec9cd4e
#
_entry.id   3ec2525c67c78716a3a6f4b42ec9cd4e
#
_cell.length_a   1.000
_cell.length_b   1.000
_cell.length_c   1.000
_cell.angle_alpha   90.00
_cell.angle_beta   90.00
_cell.angle_gamma   90.00
#
_symmetry.space_group_name_H-M   'P 1'
#
loop_
_entity.id
_entity.type
_entity.pdbx_description
1 polymer ?
#
loop_
_entity_poly.entity_id
_entity_poly.type
_entity_poly.pdbx_seq_one_letter_code
_entity_poly.pdbx_strand_id
1 'polypeptide(L)'
;LMLVPTFAWAKPRTKAQMKKTAASAINLQTTLGKHKMNAPQKGGKRTVNQLRELKQTNTYTVFGYTDGGFAVISADDLAPELLGVSESNFVETDNPSFKWWLKAIDEVITNAVKSNKPLNVIKPDPSKYAAEVPTLLTTTWGQQMPYNKLLPKTKKGKLITGCVATATAQVLNYFKYPVRGIGSHTVHYPANDPSGVTISAD
;
A
#
# COMPACT_ATOMS: atom_id res chain seq x y z
N LEU A 1 -20.96 -41.30 12.10
CA LEU A 1 -19.65 -40.76 11.69
C LEU A 1 -19.52 -39.36 12.26
N MET A 2 -18.83 -39.22 13.41
CA MET A 2 -18.53 -37.92 13.98
C MET A 2 -17.44 -37.26 13.13
N LEU A 3 -17.76 -36.18 12.46
CA LEU A 3 -16.78 -35.26 11.88
C LEU A 3 -16.08 -34.53 13.04
N VAL A 4 -14.88 -34.97 13.39
CA VAL A 4 -13.99 -34.21 14.28
C VAL A 4 -13.57 -32.97 13.52
N PRO A 5 -13.90 -31.76 14.00
CA PRO A 5 -13.38 -30.56 13.36
C PRO A 5 -11.86 -30.59 13.48
N THR A 6 -11.17 -30.67 12.36
CA THR A 6 -9.73 -30.47 12.33
C THR A 6 -9.49 -28.99 12.64
N PHE A 7 -9.21 -28.68 13.90
CA PHE A 7 -8.70 -27.38 14.29
C PHE A 7 -7.37 -27.18 13.54
N ALA A 8 -7.36 -26.28 12.60
CA ALA A 8 -6.12 -25.85 11.96
C ALA A 8 -5.29 -25.14 13.04
N TRP A 9 -4.31 -25.86 13.59
CA TRP A 9 -3.32 -25.27 14.48
C TRP A 9 -2.39 -24.42 13.67
N ALA A 10 -2.08 -23.22 14.19
CA ALA A 10 -1.02 -22.37 13.64
C ALA A 10 0.25 -23.19 13.35
N LYS A 11 0.74 -23.14 12.13
CA LYS A 11 1.96 -23.83 11.73
C LYS A 11 3.03 -22.82 11.32
N PRO A 12 4.17 -22.82 12.02
CA PRO A 12 5.31 -22.02 11.60
C PRO A 12 5.75 -22.41 10.18
N ARG A 13 6.00 -21.40 9.34
CA ARG A 13 6.58 -21.61 8.02
C ARG A 13 8.06 -21.95 8.15
N THR A 14 8.52 -22.87 7.34
CA THR A 14 9.95 -23.20 7.28
C THR A 14 10.73 -22.04 6.63
N LYS A 15 11.97 -21.89 7.04
CA LYS A 15 12.88 -20.89 6.45
C LYS A 15 13.03 -21.06 4.92
N ALA A 16 13.01 -22.30 4.45
CA ALA A 16 13.09 -22.59 3.01
C ALA A 16 11.86 -22.09 2.24
N GLN A 17 10.64 -22.29 2.79
CA GLN A 17 9.41 -21.75 2.23
C GLN A 17 9.48 -20.23 2.17
N MET A 18 9.76 -19.57 3.30
CA MET A 18 9.85 -18.12 3.37
C MET A 18 10.86 -17.53 2.38
N LYS A 19 12.05 -18.13 2.26
CA LYS A 19 13.06 -17.70 1.27
C LYS A 19 12.58 -17.84 -0.18
N LYS A 20 11.89 -18.94 -0.50
CA LYS A 20 11.35 -19.16 -1.84
C LYS A 20 10.32 -18.08 -2.22
N THR A 21 9.40 -17.76 -1.31
CA THR A 21 8.41 -16.70 -1.51
C THR A 21 9.06 -15.33 -1.62
N ALA A 22 10.02 -15.00 -0.74
CA ALA A 22 10.74 -13.75 -0.79
C ALA A 22 11.46 -13.55 -2.13
N ALA A 23 12.20 -14.56 -2.59
CA ALA A 23 12.90 -14.51 -3.88
C ALA A 23 11.94 -14.30 -5.06
N SER A 24 10.82 -15.03 -5.07
CA SER A 24 9.80 -14.91 -6.10
C SER A 24 9.17 -13.51 -6.12
N ALA A 25 8.80 -12.98 -4.96
CA ALA A 25 8.18 -11.67 -4.83
C ALA A 25 9.12 -10.54 -5.28
N ILE A 26 10.39 -10.55 -4.83
CA ILE A 26 11.37 -9.53 -5.20
C ILE A 26 11.67 -9.58 -6.71
N ASN A 27 11.83 -10.78 -7.28
CA ASN A 27 12.11 -10.94 -8.71
C ASN A 27 10.92 -10.50 -9.57
N LEU A 28 9.68 -10.80 -9.15
CA LEU A 28 8.46 -10.34 -9.83
C LEU A 28 8.36 -8.82 -9.79
N GLN A 29 8.55 -8.20 -8.63
CA GLN A 29 8.51 -6.75 -8.47
C GLN A 29 9.54 -6.07 -9.36
N THR A 30 10.77 -6.56 -9.37
CA THR A 30 11.85 -6.04 -10.24
C THR A 30 11.47 -6.18 -11.73
N THR A 31 10.78 -7.23 -12.12
CA THR A 31 10.33 -7.43 -13.51
C THR A 31 9.22 -6.44 -13.88
N LEU A 32 8.24 -6.23 -13.00
CA LEU A 32 7.16 -5.25 -13.20
C LEU A 32 7.68 -3.82 -13.23
N GLY A 33 8.66 -3.49 -12.39
CA GLY A 33 9.32 -2.18 -12.37
C GLY A 33 10.06 -1.86 -13.68
N LYS A 34 10.69 -2.86 -14.30
CA LYS A 34 11.38 -2.71 -15.60
C LYS A 34 10.47 -2.31 -16.75
N HIS A 35 9.21 -2.72 -16.72
CA HIS A 35 8.22 -2.30 -17.73
C HIS A 35 7.79 -0.84 -17.60
N LYS A 36 8.01 -0.21 -16.43
CA LYS A 36 7.59 1.18 -16.17
C LYS A 36 8.69 2.22 -16.39
N MET A 37 9.95 1.82 -16.44
CA MET A 37 11.08 2.73 -16.60
C MET A 37 12.12 2.09 -17.53
N ASN A 38 12.64 2.86 -18.49
CA ASN A 38 13.82 2.52 -19.30
C ASN A 38 15.09 2.52 -18.42
N ALA A 39 15.07 1.83 -17.29
CA ALA A 39 16.20 1.75 -16.39
C ALA A 39 17.20 0.68 -16.89
N PRO A 40 18.50 0.97 -16.86
CA PRO A 40 19.51 -0.01 -17.26
C PRO A 40 19.42 -1.26 -16.39
N GLN A 41 19.41 -2.43 -17.01
CA GLN A 41 19.38 -3.71 -16.33
C GLN A 41 20.67 -3.91 -15.53
N LYS A 42 20.69 -3.59 -14.24
CA LYS A 42 21.70 -4.07 -13.31
C LYS A 42 21.20 -5.38 -12.68
N GLY A 43 21.94 -6.45 -12.87
CA GLY A 43 21.81 -7.67 -12.09
C GLY A 43 21.52 -8.91 -12.93
N GLY A 44 22.40 -9.91 -12.84
CA GLY A 44 22.19 -11.27 -13.29
C GLY A 44 20.99 -11.92 -12.60
N LYS A 45 20.62 -13.13 -13.02
CA LYS A 45 19.50 -13.88 -12.45
C LYS A 45 19.72 -14.11 -10.94
N ARG A 46 18.93 -13.44 -10.11
CA ARG A 46 18.99 -13.57 -8.65
C ARG A 46 18.45 -14.94 -8.22
N THR A 47 19.19 -15.65 -7.41
CA THR A 47 18.82 -16.99 -6.92
C THR A 47 18.43 -16.94 -5.44
N VAL A 48 17.69 -17.95 -4.98
CA VAL A 48 17.30 -18.06 -3.57
C VAL A 48 18.51 -18.15 -2.63
N ASN A 49 19.63 -18.72 -3.12
CA ASN A 49 20.86 -18.88 -2.32
C ASN A 49 21.58 -17.55 -2.02
N GLN A 50 21.37 -16.55 -2.86
CA GLN A 50 21.94 -15.21 -2.67
C GLN A 50 21.12 -14.35 -1.69
N LEU A 51 19.93 -14.82 -1.32
CA LEU A 51 19.03 -14.11 -0.43
C LEU A 51 19.55 -14.16 1.01
N ARG A 52 19.70 -13.00 1.62
CA ARG A 52 20.12 -12.83 3.00
C ARG A 52 18.95 -12.56 3.92
N GLU A 53 19.05 -13.01 5.14
CA GLU A 53 18.17 -12.62 6.22
C GLU A 53 18.65 -11.29 6.80
N LEU A 54 17.79 -10.28 6.74
CA LEU A 54 18.11 -8.91 7.17
C LEU A 54 17.57 -8.61 8.56
N LYS A 55 16.42 -9.21 8.91
CA LYS A 55 15.78 -9.10 10.22
C LYS A 55 14.91 -10.32 10.45
N GLN A 56 14.88 -10.83 11.67
CA GLN A 56 13.99 -11.91 12.10
C GLN A 56 13.30 -11.51 13.40
N THR A 57 12.00 -11.78 13.46
CA THR A 57 11.17 -11.70 14.67
C THR A 57 10.43 -13.03 14.84
N ASN A 58 9.59 -13.13 15.86
CA ASN A 58 8.74 -14.32 16.04
C ASN A 58 7.58 -14.38 15.04
N THR A 59 7.23 -13.28 14.41
CA THR A 59 6.04 -13.14 13.53
C THR A 59 6.39 -12.98 12.07
N TYR A 60 7.56 -12.45 11.74
CA TYR A 60 8.01 -12.28 10.37
C TYR A 60 9.54 -12.33 10.23
N THR A 61 9.99 -12.57 9.02
CA THR A 61 11.40 -12.43 8.63
C THR A 61 11.51 -11.54 7.40
N VAL A 62 12.48 -10.63 7.40
CA VAL A 62 12.86 -9.83 6.25
C VAL A 62 14.01 -10.48 5.53
N PHE A 63 13.81 -10.78 4.26
CA PHE A 63 14.85 -11.27 3.35
C PHE A 63 15.14 -10.24 2.28
N GLY A 64 16.39 -10.15 1.85
CA GLY A 64 16.78 -9.23 0.78
C GLY A 64 18.08 -9.62 0.09
N TYR A 65 18.35 -8.96 -1.02
CA TYR A 65 19.58 -9.09 -1.78
C TYR A 65 20.55 -7.94 -1.47
N THR A 66 21.85 -8.18 -1.64
CA THR A 66 22.88 -7.16 -1.41
C THR A 66 22.85 -6.00 -2.40
N ASP A 67 22.32 -6.24 -3.58
CA ASP A 67 22.16 -5.27 -4.66
C ASP A 67 20.80 -4.56 -4.65
N GLY A 68 20.01 -4.75 -3.58
CA GLY A 68 18.70 -4.16 -3.35
C GLY A 68 17.54 -5.13 -3.53
N GLY A 69 16.39 -4.68 -3.09
CA GLY A 69 15.18 -5.50 -3.01
C GLY A 69 15.08 -6.30 -1.72
N PHE A 70 13.96 -6.15 -1.03
CA PHE A 70 13.64 -6.95 0.14
C PHE A 70 12.17 -7.36 0.15
N ALA A 71 11.87 -8.41 0.90
CA ALA A 71 10.51 -8.86 1.19
C ALA A 71 10.34 -9.18 2.68
N VAL A 72 9.18 -8.84 3.21
CA VAL A 72 8.75 -9.17 4.57
C VAL A 72 7.81 -10.36 4.48
N ILE A 73 8.18 -11.47 5.10
CA ILE A 73 7.49 -12.76 5.01
C ILE A 73 6.99 -13.14 6.40
N SER A 74 5.72 -13.51 6.52
CA SER A 74 5.17 -14.00 7.77
C SER A 74 5.77 -15.34 8.16
N ALA A 75 6.07 -15.49 9.44
CA ALA A 75 6.58 -16.75 10.02
C ALA A 75 5.47 -17.79 10.29
N ASP A 76 4.19 -17.40 10.23
CA ASP A 76 3.06 -18.25 10.58
C ASP A 76 2.02 -18.32 9.47
N ASP A 77 1.36 -19.48 9.30
CA ASP A 77 0.37 -19.73 8.26
C ASP A 77 -1.00 -19.12 8.54
N LEU A 78 -1.25 -18.64 9.75
CA LEU A 78 -2.43 -17.84 10.08
C LEU A 78 -2.39 -16.42 9.49
N ALA A 79 -1.25 -15.98 9.00
CA ALA A 79 -1.09 -14.70 8.30
C ALA A 79 -0.75 -14.92 6.82
N PRO A 80 -1.02 -13.93 5.95
CA PRO A 80 -0.56 -13.95 4.57
C PRO A 80 0.94 -14.20 4.50
N GLU A 81 1.39 -15.03 3.57
CA GLU A 81 2.80 -15.36 3.47
C GLU A 81 3.65 -14.14 3.13
N LEU A 82 3.30 -13.40 2.07
CA LEU A 82 3.93 -12.15 1.70
C LEU A 82 3.23 -10.98 2.39
N LEU A 83 3.94 -10.26 3.26
CA LEU A 83 3.45 -9.08 3.96
C LEU A 83 3.81 -7.78 3.23
N GLY A 84 4.96 -7.75 2.57
CA GLY A 84 5.40 -6.61 1.78
C GLY A 84 6.64 -6.91 0.96
N VAL A 85 6.84 -6.13 -0.11
CA VAL A 85 8.01 -6.24 -0.99
C VAL A 85 8.41 -4.85 -1.49
N SER A 86 9.70 -4.63 -1.65
CA SER A 86 10.27 -3.38 -2.18
C SER A 86 11.47 -3.67 -3.06
N GLU A 87 11.74 -2.78 -4.00
CA GLU A 87 12.97 -2.78 -4.83
C GLU A 87 14.15 -2.08 -4.13
N SER A 88 13.86 -1.31 -3.09
CA SER A 88 14.87 -0.57 -2.33
C SER A 88 15.65 -1.46 -1.37
N ASN A 89 16.73 -0.93 -0.80
CA ASN A 89 17.40 -1.55 0.32
C ASN A 89 16.53 -1.51 1.58
N PHE A 90 16.64 -2.55 2.41
CA PHE A 90 15.99 -2.55 3.71
C PHE A 90 16.73 -1.63 4.67
N VAL A 91 16.10 -0.52 5.04
CA VAL A 91 16.57 0.42 6.05
C VAL A 91 15.41 0.76 6.99
N GLU A 92 15.46 0.24 8.21
CA GLU A 92 14.38 0.43 9.18
C GLU A 92 14.43 1.80 9.87
N THR A 93 15.64 2.35 10.04
CA THR A 93 15.88 3.49 10.94
C THR A 93 15.40 4.82 10.38
N ASP A 94 15.32 4.98 9.07
CA ASP A 94 15.13 6.28 8.42
C ASP A 94 13.67 6.59 8.05
N ASN A 95 12.74 5.64 8.31
CA ASN A 95 11.34 5.82 7.98
C ASN A 95 10.43 5.48 9.16
N PRO A 96 9.93 6.50 9.89
CA PRO A 96 9.05 6.29 11.04
C PRO A 96 7.75 5.54 10.68
N SER A 97 7.19 5.79 9.50
CA SER A 97 5.98 5.12 9.03
C SER A 97 6.23 3.63 8.75
N PHE A 98 7.41 3.29 8.23
CA PHE A 98 7.78 1.91 8.00
C PHE A 98 8.02 1.15 9.33
N LYS A 99 8.67 1.79 10.31
CA LYS A 99 8.78 1.24 11.67
C LYS A 99 7.42 0.98 12.30
N TRP A 100 6.52 1.96 12.20
CA TRP A 100 5.15 1.82 12.70
C TRP A 100 4.44 0.65 12.02
N TRP A 101 4.56 0.53 10.70
CA TRP A 101 3.96 -0.57 9.95
C TRP A 101 4.52 -1.94 10.37
N LEU A 102 5.84 -2.08 10.53
CA LEU A 102 6.46 -3.31 11.02
C LEU A 102 5.96 -3.69 12.42
N LYS A 103 5.78 -2.70 13.31
CA LYS A 103 5.22 -2.93 14.63
C LYS A 103 3.74 -3.35 14.56
N ALA A 104 2.96 -2.70 13.74
CA ALA A 104 1.54 -3.01 13.58
C ALA A 104 1.31 -4.44 13.06
N ILE A 105 2.07 -4.88 12.05
CA ILE A 105 1.96 -6.27 11.56
C ILE A 105 2.42 -7.29 12.60
N ASP A 106 3.44 -6.97 13.39
CA ASP A 106 3.89 -7.83 14.49
C ASP A 106 2.79 -8.06 15.53
N GLU A 107 2.11 -6.99 15.95
CA GLU A 107 0.98 -7.04 16.87
C GLU A 107 -0.21 -7.83 16.29
N VAL A 108 -0.56 -7.59 15.03
CA VAL A 108 -1.68 -8.26 14.35
C VAL A 108 -1.42 -9.76 14.22
N ILE A 109 -0.23 -10.17 13.78
CA ILE A 109 0.14 -11.58 13.65
C ILE A 109 0.21 -12.25 15.03
N THR A 110 0.81 -11.58 16.02
CA THR A 110 0.86 -12.08 17.39
C THR A 110 -0.55 -12.38 17.93
N ASN A 111 -1.50 -11.48 17.70
CA ASN A 111 -2.88 -11.68 18.13
C ASN A 111 -3.59 -12.80 17.36
N ALA A 112 -3.33 -12.96 16.06
CA ALA A 112 -3.84 -14.06 15.27
C ALA A 112 -3.34 -15.41 15.80
N VAL A 113 -2.04 -15.53 16.08
CA VAL A 113 -1.43 -16.75 16.64
C VAL A 113 -1.97 -17.05 18.03
N LYS A 114 -2.03 -16.05 18.93
CA LYS A 114 -2.57 -16.23 20.30
C LYS A 114 -4.04 -16.67 20.31
N SER A 115 -4.85 -16.12 19.39
CA SER A 115 -6.27 -16.45 19.29
C SER A 115 -6.54 -17.67 18.42
N ASN A 116 -5.53 -18.24 17.77
CA ASN A 116 -5.63 -19.28 16.75
C ASN A 116 -6.67 -18.97 15.67
N LYS A 117 -6.73 -17.68 15.25
CA LYS A 117 -7.65 -17.21 14.23
C LYS A 117 -6.87 -16.70 13.02
N PRO A 118 -7.09 -17.28 11.83
CA PRO A 118 -6.40 -16.80 10.63
C PRO A 118 -6.82 -15.36 10.30
N LEU A 119 -5.86 -14.59 9.84
CA LEU A 119 -6.14 -13.27 9.27
C LEU A 119 -6.86 -13.49 7.93
N ASN A 120 -8.10 -13.04 7.88
CA ASN A 120 -8.91 -13.15 6.67
C ASN A 120 -8.33 -12.22 5.59
N VAL A 121 -7.63 -12.81 4.64
CA VAL A 121 -7.26 -12.12 3.40
C VAL A 121 -8.38 -12.38 2.41
N ILE A 122 -9.11 -11.34 2.05
CA ILE A 122 -10.05 -11.41 0.94
C ILE A 122 -9.21 -11.60 -0.32
N LYS A 123 -9.14 -12.84 -0.81
CA LYS A 123 -8.57 -13.11 -2.13
C LYS A 123 -9.64 -12.73 -3.15
N PRO A 124 -9.39 -11.73 -4.00
CA PRO A 124 -10.31 -11.43 -5.08
C PRO A 124 -10.48 -12.69 -5.96
N ASP A 125 -11.71 -12.98 -6.31
CA ASP A 125 -12.01 -14.04 -7.27
C ASP A 125 -11.79 -13.49 -8.68
N PRO A 126 -10.75 -13.93 -9.40
CA PRO A 126 -10.43 -13.37 -10.72
C PRO A 126 -11.57 -13.51 -11.73
N SER A 127 -12.46 -14.50 -11.54
CA SER A 127 -13.60 -14.72 -12.44
C SER A 127 -14.67 -13.63 -12.34
N LYS A 128 -14.66 -12.85 -11.26
CA LYS A 128 -15.60 -11.73 -11.01
C LYS A 128 -15.13 -10.38 -11.55
N TYR A 129 -13.92 -10.31 -12.07
CA TYR A 129 -13.32 -9.07 -12.55
C TYR A 129 -12.98 -9.19 -14.03
N ALA A 130 -13.11 -8.08 -14.74
CA ALA A 130 -12.63 -8.00 -16.12
C ALA A 130 -11.10 -8.19 -16.14
N ALA A 131 -10.59 -8.92 -17.13
CA ALA A 131 -9.15 -9.10 -17.31
C ALA A 131 -8.43 -7.77 -17.57
N GLU A 132 -9.14 -6.80 -18.14
CA GLU A 132 -8.67 -5.45 -18.39
C GLU A 132 -9.80 -4.46 -18.11
N VAL A 133 -9.46 -3.37 -17.45
CA VAL A 133 -10.36 -2.23 -17.25
C VAL A 133 -9.82 -1.07 -18.09
N PRO A 134 -10.55 -0.62 -19.13
CA PRO A 134 -10.13 0.51 -19.93
C PRO A 134 -10.12 1.80 -19.09
N THR A 135 -9.42 2.82 -19.58
CA THR A 135 -9.39 4.13 -18.92
C THR A 135 -10.80 4.70 -18.80
N LEU A 136 -11.28 4.82 -17.55
CA LEU A 136 -12.63 5.34 -17.26
C LEU A 136 -12.69 6.86 -17.23
N LEU A 137 -11.63 7.50 -16.73
CA LEU A 137 -11.56 8.95 -16.60
C LEU A 137 -10.96 9.57 -17.87
N THR A 138 -11.69 10.48 -18.47
CA THR A 138 -11.23 11.26 -19.63
C THR A 138 -10.72 12.65 -19.24
N THR A 139 -10.87 13.04 -17.98
CA THR A 139 -10.42 14.32 -17.45
C THR A 139 -8.94 14.34 -17.20
N THR A 140 -8.31 15.50 -17.46
CA THR A 140 -6.88 15.76 -17.23
C THR A 140 -6.68 16.92 -16.24
N TRP A 141 -7.53 16.96 -15.20
CA TRP A 141 -7.55 18.07 -14.25
C TRP A 141 -6.30 18.11 -13.39
N GLY A 142 -5.76 19.32 -13.24
CA GLY A 142 -4.61 19.59 -12.40
C GLY A 142 -4.97 20.29 -11.09
N GLN A 143 -3.96 20.63 -10.32
CA GLN A 143 -4.13 21.26 -9.01
C GLN A 143 -3.96 22.78 -9.04
N GLN A 144 -3.47 23.33 -10.16
CA GLN A 144 -3.21 24.75 -10.37
C GLN A 144 -4.27 25.38 -11.29
N MET A 145 -4.00 26.59 -11.80
CA MET A 145 -4.90 27.24 -12.75
C MET A 145 -5.24 26.35 -13.96
N PRO A 146 -6.49 26.31 -14.38
CA PRO A 146 -7.63 27.11 -13.88
C PRO A 146 -8.37 26.49 -12.67
N TYR A 147 -8.02 25.27 -12.25
CA TYR A 147 -8.78 24.46 -11.29
C TYR A 147 -8.77 25.04 -9.88
N ASN A 148 -7.75 25.80 -9.50
CA ASN A 148 -7.68 26.49 -8.21
C ASN A 148 -8.19 27.94 -8.25
N LYS A 149 -8.98 28.31 -9.27
CA LYS A 149 -9.41 29.71 -9.47
C LYS A 149 -10.12 30.31 -8.26
N LEU A 150 -10.95 29.52 -7.59
CA LEU A 150 -11.75 29.93 -6.43
C LEU A 150 -11.01 29.84 -5.10
N LEU A 151 -9.83 29.24 -5.05
CA LEU A 151 -9.07 29.13 -3.80
C LEU A 151 -8.44 30.46 -3.40
N PRO A 152 -8.29 30.70 -2.07
CA PRO A 152 -7.69 31.92 -1.56
C PRO A 152 -6.23 32.11 -1.99
N LYS A 153 -5.82 33.36 -2.04
CA LYS A 153 -4.43 33.76 -2.27
C LYS A 153 -3.79 34.06 -0.92
N THR A 154 -2.66 33.46 -0.65
CA THR A 154 -1.85 33.70 0.56
C THR A 154 -0.64 34.59 0.25
N LYS A 155 0.11 35.00 1.27
CA LYS A 155 1.40 35.70 1.10
C LYS A 155 2.42 34.89 0.28
N LYS A 156 2.30 33.54 0.29
CA LYS A 156 3.17 32.61 -0.44
C LYS A 156 2.66 32.27 -1.84
N GLY A 157 1.55 32.85 -2.29
CA GLY A 157 0.91 32.59 -3.57
C GLY A 157 -0.49 32.01 -3.44
N LYS A 158 -1.06 31.57 -4.57
CA LYS A 158 -2.37 30.95 -4.60
C LYS A 158 -2.30 29.51 -4.13
N LEU A 159 -3.25 29.09 -3.29
CA LEU A 159 -3.34 27.70 -2.84
C LEU A 159 -3.63 26.77 -4.03
N ILE A 160 -3.20 25.54 -3.91
CA ILE A 160 -3.50 24.44 -4.85
C ILE A 160 -4.68 23.61 -4.30
N THR A 161 -5.43 22.96 -5.20
CA THR A 161 -6.59 22.15 -4.81
C THR A 161 -6.23 20.93 -3.95
N GLY A 162 -5.01 20.42 -4.07
CA GLY A 162 -4.56 19.16 -3.45
C GLY A 162 -4.91 17.94 -4.30
N CYS A 163 -4.04 16.92 -4.22
CA CYS A 163 -4.15 15.73 -5.07
C CYS A 163 -5.42 14.92 -4.78
N VAL A 164 -5.78 14.75 -3.51
CA VAL A 164 -6.98 13.98 -3.12
C VAL A 164 -8.25 14.67 -3.63
N ALA A 165 -8.39 15.98 -3.42
CA ALA A 165 -9.55 16.73 -3.88
C ALA A 165 -9.67 16.67 -5.40
N THR A 166 -8.56 16.85 -6.13
CA THR A 166 -8.54 16.77 -7.60
C THR A 166 -8.94 15.38 -8.10
N ALA A 167 -8.39 14.33 -7.50
CA ALA A 167 -8.73 12.95 -7.87
C ALA A 167 -10.20 12.65 -7.58
N THR A 168 -10.69 13.00 -6.39
CA THR A 168 -12.09 12.81 -6.00
C THR A 168 -13.03 13.55 -6.95
N ALA A 169 -12.73 14.80 -7.29
CA ALA A 169 -13.54 15.58 -8.22
C ALA A 169 -13.65 14.92 -9.60
N GLN A 170 -12.58 14.32 -10.10
CA GLN A 170 -12.61 13.58 -11.37
C GLN A 170 -13.49 12.33 -11.29
N VAL A 171 -13.43 11.59 -10.19
CA VAL A 171 -14.29 10.43 -9.95
C VAL A 171 -15.76 10.84 -9.84
N LEU A 172 -16.07 11.89 -9.08
CA LEU A 172 -17.44 12.42 -8.97
C LEU A 172 -17.96 12.90 -10.33
N ASN A 173 -17.12 13.56 -11.13
CA ASN A 173 -17.47 13.96 -12.49
C ASN A 173 -17.74 12.76 -13.40
N TYR A 174 -17.01 11.68 -13.28
CA TYR A 174 -17.24 10.46 -14.04
C TYR A 174 -18.63 9.87 -13.74
N PHE A 175 -18.97 9.74 -12.45
CA PHE A 175 -20.26 9.21 -12.02
C PHE A 175 -21.41 10.21 -12.12
N LYS A 176 -21.13 11.51 -12.41
CA LYS A 176 -22.13 12.59 -12.36
C LYS A 176 -22.90 12.65 -11.03
N TYR A 177 -22.20 12.37 -9.93
CA TYR A 177 -22.77 12.33 -8.59
C TYR A 177 -21.80 12.95 -7.56
N PRO A 178 -22.34 13.72 -6.57
CA PRO A 178 -23.73 14.16 -6.46
C PRO A 178 -24.12 15.13 -7.58
N VAL A 179 -25.39 15.17 -7.94
CA VAL A 179 -25.89 16.10 -8.97
C VAL A 179 -25.74 17.53 -8.48
N ARG A 180 -25.89 17.74 -7.19
CA ARG A 180 -25.72 19.04 -6.51
C ARG A 180 -25.07 18.81 -5.14
N GLY A 181 -24.17 19.70 -4.74
CA GLY A 181 -23.64 19.73 -3.38
C GLY A 181 -24.69 20.17 -2.36
N ILE A 182 -24.47 19.87 -1.09
CA ILE A 182 -25.38 20.25 0.00
C ILE A 182 -24.56 20.84 1.15
N GLY A 183 -24.98 21.99 1.65
CA GLY A 183 -24.41 22.63 2.82
C GLY A 183 -23.14 23.43 2.56
N SER A 184 -22.49 23.84 3.63
CA SER A 184 -21.25 24.59 3.61
C SER A 184 -20.25 24.03 4.60
N HIS A 185 -18.96 24.26 4.34
CA HIS A 185 -17.89 23.87 5.25
C HIS A 185 -16.84 24.97 5.36
N THR A 186 -16.45 25.29 6.60
CA THR A 186 -15.39 26.28 6.84
C THR A 186 -14.10 25.56 7.17
N VAL A 187 -13.03 25.90 6.46
CA VAL A 187 -11.69 25.35 6.67
C VAL A 187 -10.76 26.46 7.14
N HIS A 188 -10.02 26.21 8.22
CA HIS A 188 -8.97 27.08 8.71
C HIS A 188 -7.61 26.50 8.30
N TYR A 189 -6.79 27.33 7.62
CA TYR A 189 -5.45 26.91 7.25
C TYR A 189 -4.46 28.09 7.35
N PRO A 190 -3.44 27.97 8.18
CA PRO A 190 -3.21 26.89 9.15
C PRO A 190 -4.36 26.74 10.16
N ALA A 191 -4.42 25.61 10.87
CA ALA A 191 -5.56 25.26 11.74
C ALA A 191 -5.89 26.31 12.83
N ASN A 192 -4.95 27.18 13.15
CA ASN A 192 -5.08 28.29 14.10
C ASN A 192 -5.40 29.65 13.44
N ASP A 193 -5.65 29.68 12.13
CA ASP A 193 -6.06 30.90 11.43
C ASP A 193 -7.54 31.21 11.77
N PRO A 194 -7.84 32.35 12.46
CA PRO A 194 -9.22 32.68 12.80
C PRO A 194 -10.07 33.11 11.60
N SER A 195 -9.45 33.42 10.46
CA SER A 195 -10.17 33.96 9.30
C SER A 195 -10.93 32.90 8.50
N GLY A 196 -10.53 31.63 8.55
CA GLY A 196 -11.19 30.53 7.85
C GLY A 196 -11.70 30.82 6.44
N VAL A 197 -11.80 29.78 5.60
CA VAL A 197 -12.45 29.89 4.28
C VAL A 197 -13.72 29.04 4.30
N THR A 198 -14.87 29.68 4.09
CA THR A 198 -16.14 28.98 3.96
C THR A 198 -16.39 28.66 2.48
N ILE A 199 -16.68 27.41 2.20
CA ILE A 199 -17.08 26.91 0.87
C ILE A 199 -18.54 26.46 0.99
N SER A 200 -19.41 27.07 0.20
CA SER A 200 -20.81 26.68 0.10
C SER A 200 -21.04 25.91 -1.19
N ALA A 201 -21.93 24.95 -1.14
CA ALA A 201 -22.48 24.26 -2.29
C ALA A 201 -23.82 24.95 -2.64
N ASP A 202 -23.81 25.74 -3.68
CA ASP A 202 -25.00 26.43 -4.21
C ASP A 202 -25.52 25.71 -5.46
#